data_b09129fbf675d95850fc58adff8ca5dc
#
_entry.id   b09129fbf675d95850fc58adff8ca5dc
#
_cell.length_a   1.000
_cell.length_b   1.000
_cell.length_c   1.000
_cell.angle_alpha   90.00
_cell.angle_beta   90.00
_cell.angle_gamma   90.00
#
_symmetry.space_group_name_H-M   'P 1'
#
loop_
_entity.id
_entity.type
_entity.pdbx_description
1 polymer ?
#
loop_
_entity_poly.entity_id
_entity_poly.type
_entity_poly.pdbx_seq_one_letter_code
_entity_poly.pdbx_strand_id
1 'polypeptide(L)'
;MKYILAIDSFKGCLSSVEVETALAETLCREGIETVCLPMSDGGDGMLHAFTAALGGTLEPVYIHDQMMRRVDAQYGIAPDGTAIIEVAQACGLNLVKEDERNPMRATTYGVGELLSRAIKRGCRNFIIGLGGTGTSDAGIGMIRALVDIFARGKNFDEAMNTELGECRFTLASDVTNHLCGENGAAYVYAPQKGATPEMVEQLDRR
;
A
#
# COMPACT_ATOMS: atom_id res chain seq x y z
N MET A 1 32.63 16.10 7.77
CA MET A 1 31.59 15.45 8.61
C MET A 1 30.54 14.91 7.65
N LYS A 2 30.04 13.71 7.88
CA LYS A 2 29.03 13.08 7.03
C LYS A 2 27.76 12.85 7.83
N TYR A 3 26.61 13.26 7.30
CA TYR A 3 25.30 13.06 7.92
C TYR A 3 24.51 12.01 7.16
N ILE A 4 23.75 11.20 7.90
CA ILE A 4 22.75 10.30 7.34
C ILE A 4 21.38 10.93 7.63
N LEU A 5 20.61 11.16 6.57
CA LEU A 5 19.22 11.62 6.65
C LEU A 5 18.33 10.39 6.50
N ALA A 6 17.64 10.01 7.56
CA ALA A 6 16.74 8.85 7.58
C ALA A 6 15.39 9.33 8.13
N ILE A 7 14.56 9.89 7.25
CA ILE A 7 13.38 10.66 7.61
C ILE A 7 12.14 9.99 7.02
N ASP A 8 11.09 9.84 7.81
CA ASP A 8 9.76 9.46 7.33
C ASP A 8 9.00 10.68 6.78
N SER A 9 7.90 10.45 6.09
CA SER A 9 7.07 11.49 5.50
C SER A 9 6.43 12.39 6.55
N PHE A 10 6.26 13.68 6.24
CA PHE A 10 5.40 14.59 6.98
C PHE A 10 3.97 14.46 6.44
N LYS A 11 3.21 13.59 7.08
CA LYS A 11 1.86 13.16 6.64
C LYS A 11 0.99 14.33 6.16
N GLY A 12 0.60 14.29 4.87
CA GLY A 12 -0.21 15.33 4.23
C GLY A 12 0.54 16.62 3.87
N CYS A 13 1.89 16.66 3.99
CA CYS A 13 2.70 17.84 3.68
C CYS A 13 3.82 17.54 2.68
N LEU A 14 4.84 16.78 3.09
CA LEU A 14 6.01 16.45 2.27
C LEU A 14 6.33 14.96 2.35
N SER A 15 6.75 14.37 1.25
CA SER A 15 7.29 13.02 1.24
C SER A 15 8.67 12.96 1.91
N SER A 16 9.09 11.77 2.35
CA SER A 16 10.43 11.54 2.89
C SER A 16 11.52 11.99 1.93
N VAL A 17 11.37 11.69 0.65
CA VAL A 17 12.33 12.08 -0.41
C VAL A 17 12.44 13.60 -0.57
N GLU A 18 11.30 14.32 -0.56
CA GLU A 18 11.30 15.79 -0.66
C GLU A 18 11.98 16.44 0.53
N VAL A 19 11.71 15.99 1.75
CA VAL A 19 12.33 16.51 2.97
C VAL A 19 13.84 16.25 2.97
N GLU A 20 14.26 15.03 2.66
CA GLU A 20 15.69 14.68 2.61
C GLU A 20 16.43 15.45 1.54
N THR A 21 15.82 15.63 0.35
CA THR A 21 16.40 16.41 -0.73
C THR A 21 16.64 17.87 -0.30
N ALA A 22 15.64 18.51 0.28
CA ALA A 22 15.74 19.89 0.74
C ALA A 22 16.81 20.07 1.83
N LEU A 23 16.90 19.13 2.77
CA LEU A 23 17.93 19.13 3.81
C LEU A 23 19.32 18.87 3.24
N ALA A 24 19.46 17.89 2.33
CA ALA A 24 20.72 17.57 1.69
C ALA A 24 21.28 18.75 0.90
N GLU A 25 20.43 19.44 0.11
CA GLU A 25 20.81 20.64 -0.61
C GLU A 25 21.29 21.76 0.33
N THR A 26 20.60 21.96 1.46
CA THR A 26 20.97 22.96 2.44
C THR A 26 22.31 22.66 3.10
N LEU A 27 22.49 21.42 3.55
CA LEU A 27 23.75 20.97 4.17
C LEU A 27 24.94 20.98 3.18
N CYS A 28 24.69 20.65 1.93
CA CYS A 28 25.70 20.70 0.87
C CYS A 28 26.24 22.14 0.67
N ARG A 29 25.39 23.17 0.76
CA ARG A 29 25.82 24.58 0.68
C ARG A 29 26.78 24.97 1.81
N GLU A 30 26.67 24.30 2.95
CA GLU A 30 27.55 24.45 4.12
C GLU A 30 28.78 23.52 4.05
N GLY A 31 29.00 22.82 2.93
CA GLY A 31 30.12 21.89 2.73
C GLY A 31 30.01 20.58 3.47
N ILE A 32 28.80 20.19 3.87
CA ILE A 32 28.51 18.97 4.62
C ILE A 32 28.07 17.87 3.65
N GLU A 33 28.73 16.72 3.69
CA GLU A 33 28.34 15.53 2.94
C GLU A 33 27.12 14.85 3.60
N THR A 34 26.12 14.49 2.79
CA THR A 34 24.91 13.78 3.25
C THR A 34 24.70 12.48 2.50
N VAL A 35 24.01 11.54 3.17
CA VAL A 35 23.43 10.33 2.57
C VAL A 35 21.96 10.31 2.91
N CYS A 36 21.11 10.32 1.88
CA CYS A 36 19.66 10.21 2.03
C CYS A 36 19.25 8.74 2.06
N LEU A 37 18.44 8.37 3.06
CA LEU A 37 17.86 7.05 3.23
C LEU A 37 16.37 7.22 3.55
N PRO A 38 15.51 7.47 2.56
CA PRO A 38 14.09 7.69 2.77
C PRO A 38 13.47 6.52 3.52
N MET A 39 12.77 6.83 4.62
CA MET A 39 12.13 5.85 5.49
C MET A 39 10.62 5.82 5.26
N SER A 40 10.00 4.71 5.63
CA SER A 40 8.55 4.57 5.70
C SER A 40 8.16 3.47 6.68
N ASP A 41 7.06 3.70 7.39
CA ASP A 41 6.41 2.75 8.31
C ASP A 41 5.50 1.72 7.62
N GLY A 42 5.52 1.68 6.28
CA GLY A 42 4.59 0.86 5.47
C GLY A 42 3.31 1.58 5.09
N GLY A 43 3.19 2.88 5.43
CA GLY A 43 2.08 3.76 5.07
C GLY A 43 2.30 4.54 3.77
N ASP A 44 1.62 5.68 3.68
CA ASP A 44 1.67 6.57 2.52
C ASP A 44 3.12 7.00 2.19
N GLY A 45 3.52 6.84 0.93
CA GLY A 45 4.85 7.20 0.45
C GLY A 45 5.89 6.07 0.49
N MET A 46 5.55 4.89 1.05
CA MET A 46 6.43 3.73 1.08
C MET A 46 6.91 3.34 -0.32
N LEU A 47 6.02 3.38 -1.31
CA LEU A 47 6.34 3.04 -2.70
C LEU A 47 7.55 3.83 -3.21
N HIS A 48 7.52 5.14 -3.05
CA HIS A 48 8.59 6.02 -3.52
C HIS A 48 9.87 5.84 -2.70
N ALA A 49 9.75 5.78 -1.37
CA ALA A 49 10.87 5.62 -0.46
C ALA A 49 11.62 4.31 -0.74
N PHE A 50 10.92 3.18 -0.77
CA PHE A 50 11.54 1.87 -0.98
C PHE A 50 12.06 1.69 -2.40
N THR A 51 11.32 2.18 -3.42
CA THR A 51 11.79 2.11 -4.80
C THR A 51 13.08 2.89 -4.97
N ALA A 52 13.18 4.10 -4.40
CA ALA A 52 14.40 4.90 -4.44
C ALA A 52 15.55 4.25 -3.66
N ALA A 53 15.29 3.78 -2.42
CA ALA A 53 16.30 3.15 -1.57
C ALA A 53 16.88 1.86 -2.18
N LEU A 54 16.07 1.10 -2.92
CA LEU A 54 16.49 -0.14 -3.58
C LEU A 54 17.02 0.09 -5.01
N GLY A 55 17.03 1.33 -5.50
CA GLY A 55 17.47 1.63 -6.86
C GLY A 55 16.55 1.06 -7.94
N GLY A 56 15.27 0.94 -7.62
CA GLY A 56 14.23 0.41 -8.50
C GLY A 56 13.62 1.43 -9.44
N THR A 57 12.61 0.99 -10.19
CA THR A 57 11.83 1.81 -11.13
C THR A 57 10.34 1.76 -10.76
N LEU A 58 9.63 2.86 -11.05
CA LEU A 58 8.19 2.93 -10.91
C LEU A 58 7.50 2.53 -12.22
N GLU A 59 6.49 1.67 -12.12
CA GLU A 59 5.69 1.20 -13.26
C GLU A 59 4.26 1.75 -13.12
N PRO A 60 3.79 2.56 -14.07
CA PRO A 60 2.41 3.06 -14.05
C PRO A 60 1.41 1.99 -14.44
N VAL A 61 0.25 2.01 -13.81
CA VAL A 61 -0.87 1.10 -14.09
C VAL A 61 -2.21 1.81 -13.96
N TYR A 62 -3.23 1.29 -14.65
CA TYR A 62 -4.60 1.75 -14.57
C TYR A 62 -5.46 0.66 -13.95
N ILE A 63 -6.00 0.92 -12.75
CA ILE A 63 -6.68 -0.04 -11.89
C ILE A 63 -7.98 0.56 -11.32
N HIS A 64 -8.70 -0.21 -10.48
CA HIS A 64 -9.83 0.31 -9.73
C HIS A 64 -9.39 0.85 -8.36
N ASP A 65 -10.02 1.95 -7.93
CA ASP A 65 -9.95 2.42 -6.55
C ASP A 65 -10.87 1.59 -5.64
N GLN A 66 -10.89 1.94 -4.35
CA GLN A 66 -11.71 1.28 -3.34
C GLN A 66 -13.24 1.40 -3.58
N MET A 67 -13.69 2.33 -4.43
CA MET A 67 -15.08 2.52 -4.82
C MET A 67 -15.36 2.01 -6.24
N MET A 68 -14.46 1.21 -6.80
CA MET A 68 -14.53 0.63 -8.14
C MET A 68 -14.52 1.66 -9.29
N ARG A 69 -13.94 2.84 -9.05
CA ARG A 69 -13.67 3.84 -10.09
C ARG A 69 -12.26 3.60 -10.66
N ARG A 70 -12.07 3.87 -11.93
CA ARG A 70 -10.75 3.74 -12.56
C ARG A 70 -9.82 4.87 -12.14
N VAL A 71 -8.61 4.53 -11.73
CA VAL A 71 -7.57 5.48 -11.30
C VAL A 71 -6.20 5.08 -11.84
N ASP A 72 -5.36 6.08 -12.04
CA ASP A 72 -3.93 5.87 -12.26
C ASP A 72 -3.26 5.54 -10.93
N ALA A 73 -2.41 4.53 -10.95
CA ALA A 73 -1.63 4.06 -9.81
C ALA A 73 -0.25 3.63 -10.26
N GLN A 74 0.61 3.29 -9.31
CA GLN A 74 1.97 2.83 -9.60
C GLN A 74 2.34 1.67 -8.66
N TYR A 75 3.34 0.88 -9.09
CA TYR A 75 4.08 -0.04 -8.23
C TYR A 75 5.58 0.05 -8.57
N GLY A 76 6.43 -0.35 -7.63
CA GLY A 76 7.88 -0.35 -7.83
C GLY A 76 8.39 -1.72 -8.25
N ILE A 77 9.50 -1.74 -8.98
CA ILE A 77 10.27 -2.96 -9.24
C ILE A 77 11.73 -2.69 -8.88
N ALA A 78 12.26 -3.41 -7.92
CA ALA A 78 13.68 -3.37 -7.56
C ALA A 78 14.53 -4.13 -8.59
N PRO A 79 15.86 -3.90 -8.66
CA PRO A 79 16.73 -4.55 -9.65
C PRO A 79 16.78 -6.08 -9.57
N ASP A 80 16.47 -6.66 -8.42
CA ASP A 80 16.36 -8.10 -8.20
C ASP A 80 15.00 -8.71 -8.62
N GLY A 81 14.08 -7.87 -9.14
CA GLY A 81 12.73 -8.26 -9.55
C GLY A 81 11.71 -8.28 -8.42
N THR A 82 12.06 -7.82 -7.21
CA THR A 82 11.10 -7.65 -6.11
C THR A 82 10.13 -6.51 -6.42
N ALA A 83 8.83 -6.78 -6.35
CA ALA A 83 7.80 -5.76 -6.51
C ALA A 83 7.51 -5.05 -5.18
N ILE A 84 7.36 -3.74 -5.23
CA ILE A 84 7.01 -2.88 -4.10
C ILE A 84 5.59 -2.39 -4.33
N ILE A 85 4.69 -2.79 -3.44
CA ILE A 85 3.26 -2.49 -3.52
C ILE A 85 2.86 -1.65 -2.30
N GLU A 86 2.35 -0.47 -2.55
CA GLU A 86 1.68 0.35 -1.53
C GLU A 86 0.18 0.21 -1.74
N VAL A 87 -0.54 -0.39 -0.77
CA VAL A 87 -1.97 -0.65 -0.93
C VAL A 87 -2.79 0.64 -1.06
N ALA A 88 -2.28 1.74 -0.50
CA ALA A 88 -2.89 3.07 -0.61
C ALA A 88 -2.98 3.58 -2.06
N GLN A 89 -2.17 3.06 -2.99
CA GLN A 89 -2.29 3.36 -4.43
C GLN A 89 -3.65 2.94 -5.01
N ALA A 90 -4.26 1.89 -4.47
CA ALA A 90 -5.56 1.38 -4.89
C ALA A 90 -6.69 1.71 -3.91
N CYS A 91 -6.38 1.80 -2.62
CA CYS A 91 -7.42 1.95 -1.60
C CYS A 91 -7.05 2.97 -0.50
N GLY A 92 -6.29 4.00 -0.87
CA GLY A 92 -5.88 5.07 0.04
C GLY A 92 -7.06 5.94 0.51
N LEU A 93 -7.00 6.42 1.75
CA LEU A 93 -7.99 7.35 2.30
C LEU A 93 -8.15 8.60 1.43
N ASN A 94 -7.07 9.06 0.81
CA ASN A 94 -7.03 10.29 0.01
C ASN A 94 -7.62 10.12 -1.40
N LEU A 95 -7.91 8.90 -1.86
CA LEU A 95 -8.55 8.63 -3.15
C LEU A 95 -10.05 8.95 -3.14
N VAL A 96 -10.65 9.04 -1.95
CA VAL A 96 -12.07 9.26 -1.77
C VAL A 96 -12.28 10.46 -0.85
N LYS A 97 -13.16 11.38 -1.24
CA LYS A 97 -13.54 12.53 -0.42
C LYS A 97 -14.13 12.04 0.90
N GLU A 98 -13.95 12.82 1.95
CA GLU A 98 -14.37 12.44 3.31
C GLU A 98 -15.86 12.10 3.40
N ASP A 99 -16.70 12.88 2.74
CA ASP A 99 -18.16 12.70 2.66
C ASP A 99 -18.61 11.50 1.82
N GLU A 100 -17.72 10.95 0.98
CA GLU A 100 -17.97 9.76 0.15
C GLU A 100 -17.44 8.47 0.78
N ARG A 101 -16.67 8.57 1.88
CA ARG A 101 -16.06 7.41 2.53
C ARG A 101 -17.09 6.47 3.12
N ASN A 102 -16.98 5.19 2.82
CA ASN A 102 -17.86 4.16 3.35
C ASN A 102 -17.13 2.81 3.42
N PRO A 103 -16.60 2.40 4.58
CA PRO A 103 -15.82 1.16 4.71
C PRO A 103 -16.65 -0.12 4.55
N MET A 104 -18.00 -0.02 4.60
CA MET A 104 -18.88 -1.16 4.30
C MET A 104 -18.94 -1.50 2.81
N ARG A 105 -18.63 -0.53 1.94
CA ARG A 105 -18.66 -0.64 0.48
C ARG A 105 -17.29 -0.67 -0.15
N ALA A 106 -16.31 -0.07 0.53
CA ALA A 106 -14.94 0.02 0.06
C ALA A 106 -14.30 -1.38 -0.06
N THR A 107 -13.52 -1.60 -1.12
CA THR A 107 -12.92 -2.88 -1.44
C THR A 107 -11.44 -2.76 -1.78
N THR A 108 -10.66 -3.77 -1.44
CA THR A 108 -9.25 -3.93 -1.84
C THR A 108 -9.08 -4.55 -3.23
N TYR A 109 -10.13 -4.60 -4.07
CA TYR A 109 -10.08 -5.24 -5.39
C TYR A 109 -8.92 -4.70 -6.26
N GLY A 110 -8.72 -3.39 -6.29
CA GLY A 110 -7.63 -2.76 -7.05
C GLY A 110 -6.22 -3.17 -6.58
N VAL A 111 -6.05 -3.55 -5.30
CA VAL A 111 -4.78 -4.10 -4.80
C VAL A 111 -4.48 -5.44 -5.50
N GLY A 112 -5.49 -6.30 -5.68
CA GLY A 112 -5.34 -7.54 -6.45
C GLY A 112 -5.01 -7.29 -7.92
N GLU A 113 -5.54 -6.22 -8.51
CA GLU A 113 -5.15 -5.80 -9.87
C GLU A 113 -3.67 -5.35 -9.91
N LEU A 114 -3.20 -4.55 -8.92
CA LEU A 114 -1.79 -4.17 -8.80
C LEU A 114 -0.87 -5.39 -8.74
N LEU A 115 -1.16 -6.31 -7.82
CA LEU A 115 -0.41 -7.56 -7.67
C LEU A 115 -0.39 -8.35 -8.98
N SER A 116 -1.54 -8.49 -9.64
CA SER A 116 -1.64 -9.23 -10.89
C SER A 116 -0.78 -8.64 -12.01
N ARG A 117 -0.67 -7.30 -12.07
CA ARG A 117 0.19 -6.62 -13.05
C ARG A 117 1.66 -6.95 -12.82
N ALA A 118 2.12 -6.87 -11.57
CA ALA A 118 3.50 -7.19 -11.21
C ALA A 118 3.81 -8.69 -11.44
N ILE A 119 2.89 -9.61 -11.08
CA ILE A 119 3.03 -11.05 -11.34
C ILE A 119 3.18 -11.33 -12.83
N LYS A 120 2.31 -10.75 -13.67
CA LYS A 120 2.36 -10.89 -15.14
C LYS A 120 3.61 -10.26 -15.75
N ARG A 121 4.24 -9.29 -15.06
CA ARG A 121 5.52 -8.70 -15.44
C ARG A 121 6.71 -9.61 -15.09
N GLY A 122 6.47 -10.70 -14.34
CA GLY A 122 7.46 -11.68 -13.92
C GLY A 122 7.92 -11.58 -12.47
N CYS A 123 7.40 -10.61 -11.69
CA CYS A 123 7.72 -10.52 -10.27
C CYS A 123 7.18 -11.74 -9.51
N ARG A 124 7.99 -12.23 -8.53
CA ARG A 124 7.61 -13.35 -7.65
C ARG A 124 7.83 -13.03 -6.18
N ASN A 125 8.63 -12.01 -5.86
CA ASN A 125 8.82 -11.51 -4.50
C ASN A 125 8.14 -10.15 -4.37
N PHE A 126 7.44 -9.94 -3.25
CA PHE A 126 6.63 -8.74 -3.01
C PHE A 126 6.91 -8.17 -1.63
N ILE A 127 7.03 -6.85 -1.54
CA ILE A 127 6.96 -6.08 -0.30
C ILE A 127 5.68 -5.25 -0.39
N ILE A 128 4.76 -5.45 0.56
CA ILE A 128 3.44 -4.82 0.55
C ILE A 128 3.28 -3.96 1.79
N GLY A 129 3.15 -2.65 1.61
CA GLY A 129 2.82 -1.71 2.68
C GLY A 129 1.32 -1.61 2.89
N LEU A 130 0.88 -1.80 4.14
CA LEU A 130 -0.54 -1.92 4.49
C LEU A 130 -1.16 -0.61 5.02
N GLY A 131 -0.37 0.45 5.23
CA GLY A 131 -0.85 1.70 5.81
C GLY A 131 -1.72 2.54 4.87
N GLY A 132 -2.33 3.60 5.42
CA GLY A 132 -3.03 4.64 4.65
C GLY A 132 -4.37 4.23 4.02
N THR A 133 -4.94 3.06 4.35
CA THR A 133 -6.11 2.49 3.65
C THR A 133 -7.45 3.03 4.09
N GLY A 134 -8.40 3.17 3.14
CA GLY A 134 -9.81 3.49 3.37
C GLY A 134 -10.75 2.28 3.41
N THR A 135 -10.21 1.05 3.34
CA THR A 135 -10.98 -0.20 3.31
C THR A 135 -11.00 -0.92 4.66
N SER A 136 -12.00 -1.77 4.88
CA SER A 136 -12.13 -2.65 6.05
C SER A 136 -12.67 -4.03 5.63
N ASP A 137 -12.25 -4.53 4.47
CA ASP A 137 -12.70 -5.80 3.90
C ASP A 137 -11.74 -6.97 4.18
N ALA A 138 -10.77 -6.80 5.08
CA ALA A 138 -9.76 -7.80 5.44
C ALA A 138 -9.03 -8.41 4.21
N GLY A 139 -8.88 -7.65 3.12
CA GLY A 139 -8.23 -8.12 1.90
C GLY A 139 -9.09 -9.03 1.00
N ILE A 140 -10.36 -9.25 1.33
CA ILE A 140 -11.25 -10.13 0.55
C ILE A 140 -11.39 -9.65 -0.89
N GLY A 141 -11.49 -8.33 -1.12
CA GLY A 141 -11.53 -7.76 -2.47
C GLY A 141 -10.29 -8.11 -3.28
N MET A 142 -9.11 -8.01 -2.67
CA MET A 142 -7.83 -8.38 -3.30
C MET A 142 -7.82 -9.86 -3.72
N ILE A 143 -8.21 -10.75 -2.82
CA ILE A 143 -8.29 -12.20 -3.13
C ILE A 143 -9.27 -12.44 -4.28
N ARG A 144 -10.42 -11.77 -4.27
CA ARG A 144 -11.42 -11.88 -5.34
C ARG A 144 -10.84 -11.46 -6.69
N ALA A 145 -10.14 -10.33 -6.76
CA ALA A 145 -9.49 -9.89 -7.99
C ALA A 145 -8.46 -10.90 -8.52
N LEU A 146 -7.66 -11.49 -7.61
CA LEU A 146 -6.70 -12.53 -7.96
C LEU A 146 -7.39 -13.80 -8.52
N VAL A 147 -8.50 -14.23 -7.91
CA VAL A 147 -9.31 -15.35 -8.40
C VAL A 147 -9.92 -15.04 -9.77
N ASP A 148 -10.48 -13.84 -9.94
CA ASP A 148 -11.06 -13.41 -11.22
C ASP A 148 -10.01 -13.41 -12.34
N ILE A 149 -8.79 -12.93 -12.05
CA ILE A 149 -7.74 -12.75 -13.04
C ILE A 149 -7.00 -14.06 -13.36
N PHE A 150 -6.66 -14.85 -12.36
CA PHE A 150 -5.84 -16.06 -12.52
C PHE A 150 -6.64 -17.35 -12.65
N ALA A 151 -7.83 -17.44 -12.04
CA ALA A 151 -8.70 -18.61 -12.07
C ALA A 151 -10.03 -18.40 -12.83
N ARG A 152 -10.18 -17.26 -13.54
CA ARG A 152 -11.41 -16.90 -14.26
C ARG A 152 -12.66 -16.98 -13.38
N GLY A 153 -12.54 -16.50 -12.14
CA GLY A 153 -13.62 -16.45 -11.15
C GLY A 153 -14.00 -17.79 -10.51
N LYS A 154 -13.24 -18.87 -10.70
CA LYS A 154 -13.54 -20.20 -10.12
C LYS A 154 -13.36 -20.20 -8.60
N ASN A 155 -12.13 -20.42 -8.11
CA ASN A 155 -11.81 -20.44 -6.69
C ASN A 155 -10.32 -20.13 -6.45
N PHE A 156 -9.95 -19.98 -5.17
CA PHE A 156 -8.60 -19.59 -4.78
C PHE A 156 -7.56 -20.70 -5.05
N ASP A 157 -7.91 -21.95 -4.87
CA ASP A 157 -7.00 -23.07 -5.13
C ASP A 157 -6.59 -23.14 -6.61
N GLU A 158 -7.53 -22.89 -7.52
CA GLU A 158 -7.24 -22.79 -8.95
C GLU A 158 -6.33 -21.59 -9.26
N ALA A 159 -6.49 -20.47 -8.55
CA ALA A 159 -5.59 -19.33 -8.71
C ALA A 159 -4.17 -19.65 -8.19
N MET A 160 -4.06 -20.36 -7.07
CA MET A 160 -2.77 -20.80 -6.52
C MET A 160 -2.03 -21.85 -7.38
N ASN A 161 -2.72 -22.52 -8.28
CA ASN A 161 -2.11 -23.42 -9.27
C ASN A 161 -1.52 -22.68 -10.48
N THR A 162 -1.47 -21.37 -10.45
CA THR A 162 -0.85 -20.51 -11.47
C THR A 162 0.42 -19.84 -10.94
N GLU A 163 0.92 -18.83 -11.67
CA GLU A 163 2.08 -18.02 -11.24
C GLU A 163 1.87 -17.37 -9.87
N LEU A 164 0.64 -17.22 -9.41
CA LEU A 164 0.34 -16.70 -8.06
C LEU A 164 0.90 -17.61 -6.97
N GLY A 165 0.84 -18.92 -7.12
CA GLY A 165 1.36 -19.89 -6.16
C GLY A 165 2.89 -19.89 -6.00
N GLU A 166 3.61 -19.30 -6.96
CA GLU A 166 5.06 -19.13 -6.92
C GLU A 166 5.49 -17.88 -6.14
N CYS A 167 4.54 -17.00 -5.79
CA CYS A 167 4.81 -15.70 -5.21
C CYS A 167 5.08 -15.79 -3.70
N ARG A 168 6.00 -14.92 -3.24
CA ARG A 168 6.30 -14.70 -1.83
C ARG A 168 5.95 -13.28 -1.45
N PHE A 169 5.22 -13.12 -0.34
CA PHE A 169 4.72 -11.83 0.12
C PHE A 169 5.31 -11.50 1.50
N THR A 170 5.95 -10.33 1.58
CA THR A 170 6.39 -9.71 2.83
C THR A 170 5.49 -8.53 3.11
N LEU A 171 4.83 -8.51 4.28
CA LEU A 171 3.96 -7.42 4.69
C LEU A 171 4.74 -6.42 5.54
N ALA A 172 4.71 -5.15 5.16
CA ALA A 172 5.26 -4.04 5.92
C ALA A 172 4.10 -3.35 6.68
N SER A 173 4.12 -3.47 8.00
CA SER A 173 3.10 -2.92 8.91
C SER A 173 3.72 -2.68 10.27
N ASP A 174 3.38 -1.56 10.88
CA ASP A 174 3.80 -1.12 12.21
C ASP A 174 2.75 -1.32 13.30
N VAL A 175 1.57 -1.87 12.93
CA VAL A 175 0.45 -2.06 13.84
C VAL A 175 0.36 -3.51 14.34
N THR A 176 -0.05 -3.67 15.61
CA THR A 176 -0.18 -4.96 16.29
C THR A 176 -1.62 -5.28 16.70
N ASN A 177 -2.59 -4.47 16.25
CA ASN A 177 -4.00 -4.65 16.56
C ASN A 177 -4.53 -5.98 16.02
N HIS A 178 -5.36 -6.65 16.81
CA HIS A 178 -6.10 -7.82 16.35
C HIS A 178 -7.13 -7.45 15.28
N LEU A 179 -7.61 -8.44 14.53
CA LEU A 179 -8.65 -8.22 13.53
C LEU A 179 -9.98 -7.82 14.18
N CYS A 180 -10.36 -8.51 15.26
CA CYS A 180 -11.63 -8.35 15.96
C CYS A 180 -11.45 -7.96 17.45
N GLY A 181 -12.54 -7.49 18.07
CA GLY A 181 -12.61 -7.11 19.47
C GLY A 181 -12.43 -5.62 19.74
N GLU A 182 -12.55 -5.19 21.00
CA GLU A 182 -12.56 -3.77 21.39
C GLU A 182 -11.34 -2.96 20.93
N ASN A 183 -10.18 -3.61 20.83
CA ASN A 183 -8.95 -3.02 20.29
C ASN A 183 -8.65 -3.54 18.87
N GLY A 184 -9.64 -4.11 18.21
CA GLY A 184 -9.53 -4.66 16.86
C GLY A 184 -9.56 -3.61 15.76
N ALA A 185 -9.25 -4.06 14.55
CA ALA A 185 -9.12 -3.19 13.38
C ALA A 185 -10.38 -2.36 13.10
N ALA A 186 -11.58 -2.91 13.34
CA ALA A 186 -12.83 -2.20 13.12
C ALA A 186 -12.98 -1.02 14.08
N TYR A 187 -12.78 -1.25 15.39
CA TYR A 187 -12.94 -0.20 16.41
C TYR A 187 -11.87 0.88 16.31
N VAL A 188 -10.63 0.50 16.01
CA VAL A 188 -9.49 1.45 15.99
C VAL A 188 -9.45 2.24 14.69
N TYR A 189 -9.68 1.61 13.54
CA TYR A 189 -9.40 2.23 12.24
C TYR A 189 -10.63 2.56 11.40
N ALA A 190 -11.80 1.92 11.60
CA ALA A 190 -12.94 2.18 10.75
C ALA A 190 -13.57 3.58 10.92
N PRO A 191 -13.54 4.24 12.10
CA PRO A 191 -14.08 5.59 12.25
C PRO A 191 -13.45 6.60 11.28
N GLN A 192 -12.12 6.61 11.13
CA GLN A 192 -11.42 7.52 10.20
C GLN A 192 -11.74 7.22 8.73
N LYS A 193 -12.28 6.03 8.44
CA LYS A 193 -12.70 5.58 7.11
C LYS A 193 -14.17 5.91 6.82
N GLY A 194 -14.83 6.65 7.74
CA GLY A 194 -16.23 7.06 7.61
C GLY A 194 -17.24 6.08 8.22
N ALA A 195 -16.82 5.16 9.11
CA ALA A 195 -17.75 4.26 9.78
C ALA A 195 -18.53 4.98 10.89
N THR A 196 -19.86 4.74 10.94
CA THR A 196 -20.66 5.04 12.12
C THR A 196 -20.43 3.98 13.21
N PRO A 197 -20.82 4.23 14.48
CA PRO A 197 -20.70 3.22 15.54
C PRO A 197 -21.37 1.87 15.18
N GLU A 198 -22.53 1.92 14.54
CA GLU A 198 -23.25 0.72 14.10
C GLU A 198 -22.50 -0.03 12.99
N MET A 199 -21.83 0.69 12.08
CA MET A 199 -20.97 0.08 11.06
C MET A 199 -19.74 -0.58 11.68
N VAL A 200 -19.13 0.03 12.71
CA VAL A 200 -17.99 -0.54 13.44
C VAL A 200 -18.37 -1.89 14.04
N GLU A 201 -19.50 -1.97 14.74
CA GLU A 201 -19.99 -3.24 15.29
C GLU A 201 -20.26 -4.30 14.22
N GLN A 202 -20.80 -3.89 13.07
CA GLN A 202 -21.03 -4.81 11.94
C GLN A 202 -19.72 -5.31 11.32
N LEU A 203 -18.73 -4.45 11.18
CA LEU A 203 -17.41 -4.82 10.65
C LEU A 203 -16.68 -5.79 11.59
N ASP A 204 -16.76 -5.57 12.90
CA ASP A 204 -16.14 -6.45 13.90
C ASP A 204 -16.74 -7.85 13.96
N ARG A 205 -18.04 -8.00 13.59
CA ARG A 205 -18.75 -9.29 13.56
C ARG A 205 -18.61 -10.08 12.26
N ARG A 206 -18.06 -9.49 11.20
CA ARG A 206 -17.85 -10.13 9.88
C ARG A 206 -16.62 -11.03 9.86
#